data_bbb8ddc634a69d46a11fdbada1fcbc65
#
_entry.id   bbb8ddc634a69d46a11fdbada1fcbc65
#
_cell.length_a   1.000
_cell.length_b   1.000
_cell.length_c   1.000
_cell.angle_alpha   90.00
_cell.angle_beta   90.00
_cell.angle_gamma   90.00
#
_symmetry.space_group_name_H-M   'P 1'
#
loop_
_entity.id
_entity.type
_entity.pdbx_description
1 polymer ?
#
loop_
_entity_poly.entity_id
_entity_poly.type
_entity_poly.pdbx_seq_one_letter_code
_entity_poly.pdbx_strand_id
1 'polypeptide(L)'
;NSFDAMDYNDEGADTLGHIAKAKQPLQIPTLVSLGIANLHPLSSIQPCQTPLGYYTKLIEKGVGKDTMSGHYELMGLHVKHAFPTFTKTGFPKSFIQKLEHRTGHRCIGNKAASGTEIINELGEEQIKTNALIVYTSADSVLKICGNEETMGLEELYRCCEIARELTMKDEWKVGRVIARPYT
;
A
#
# COMPACT_ATOMS: atom_id res chain seq x y z
N ASN A 1 9.29 -1.52 20.56
CA ASN A 1 8.99 -0.32 19.76
C ASN A 1 10.17 -0.05 18.83
N SER A 2 9.86 0.23 17.58
CA SER A 2 10.78 0.91 16.70
C SER A 2 11.12 2.27 17.35
N PHE A 3 12.40 2.65 17.38
CA PHE A 3 12.82 3.89 18.05
C PHE A 3 12.31 5.16 17.34
N ASP A 4 11.93 5.03 16.07
CA ASP A 4 11.40 6.04 15.18
C ASP A 4 9.86 6.03 15.06
N ALA A 5 9.18 5.12 15.74
CA ALA A 5 7.72 4.99 15.67
C ALA A 5 6.98 6.27 16.07
N MET A 6 7.54 7.06 16.98
CA MET A 6 6.96 8.33 17.42
C MET A 6 6.97 9.38 16.31
N ASP A 7 7.99 9.40 15.46
CA ASP A 7 8.11 10.34 14.35
C ASP A 7 7.01 10.13 13.28
N TYR A 8 6.45 8.92 13.26
CA TYR A 8 5.41 8.48 12.31
C TYR A 8 4.03 8.30 12.97
N ASN A 9 3.83 8.74 14.21
CA ASN A 9 2.61 8.51 14.99
C ASN A 9 2.20 7.02 15.03
N ASP A 10 3.18 6.13 15.19
CA ASP A 10 3.01 4.68 15.18
C ASP A 10 3.56 4.04 16.46
N GLU A 11 3.34 4.70 17.57
CA GLU A 11 3.75 4.22 18.88
C GLU A 11 3.22 2.81 19.14
N GLY A 12 4.09 1.94 19.60
CA GLY A 12 3.77 0.53 19.83
C GLY A 12 4.02 -0.38 18.62
N ALA A 13 4.38 0.14 17.45
CA ALA A 13 4.74 -0.68 16.30
C ALA A 13 6.00 -1.51 16.60
N ASP A 14 5.83 -2.83 16.67
CA ASP A 14 6.90 -3.81 16.94
C ASP A 14 6.46 -5.20 16.48
N THR A 15 6.31 -5.37 15.18
CA THR A 15 5.78 -6.62 14.59
C THR A 15 6.58 -7.84 15.05
N LEU A 16 7.91 -7.80 14.94
CA LEU A 16 8.75 -8.95 15.29
C LEU A 16 8.75 -9.22 16.80
N GLY A 17 8.82 -8.17 17.63
CA GLY A 17 8.73 -8.29 19.08
C GLY A 17 7.38 -8.83 19.55
N HIS A 18 6.27 -8.41 18.94
CA HIS A 18 4.94 -8.94 19.24
C HIS A 18 4.80 -10.40 18.83
N ILE A 19 5.33 -10.80 17.65
CA ILE A 19 5.36 -12.20 17.24
C ILE A 19 6.17 -13.04 18.22
N ALA A 20 7.36 -12.55 18.64
CA ALA A 20 8.21 -13.25 19.61
C ALA A 20 7.54 -13.41 20.97
N LYS A 21 6.71 -12.46 21.40
CA LYS A 21 5.91 -12.57 22.62
C LYS A 21 4.75 -13.56 22.48
N ALA A 22 4.07 -13.54 21.35
CA ALA A 22 2.89 -14.37 21.09
C ALA A 22 3.23 -15.84 20.82
N LYS A 23 4.42 -16.10 20.24
CA LYS A 23 4.91 -17.44 19.87
C LYS A 23 6.20 -17.76 20.64
N GLN A 24 6.06 -18.34 21.82
CA GLN A 24 7.20 -18.74 22.65
C GLN A 24 7.30 -20.27 22.73
N PRO A 25 8.50 -20.85 22.42
CA PRO A 25 9.65 -20.20 21.80
C PRO A 25 9.47 -19.95 20.30
N LEU A 26 9.86 -18.75 19.83
CA LEU A 26 9.86 -18.46 18.41
C LEU A 26 11.04 -19.17 17.71
N GLN A 27 10.76 -20.02 16.73
CA GLN A 27 11.77 -20.82 16.03
C GLN A 27 12.20 -20.12 14.73
N ILE A 28 13.26 -19.33 14.80
CA ILE A 28 13.86 -18.61 13.65
C ILE A 28 15.41 -18.78 13.63
N PRO A 29 15.93 -20.03 13.64
CA PRO A 29 17.36 -20.27 13.85
C PRO A 29 18.26 -19.59 12.82
N THR A 30 17.87 -19.57 11.56
CA THR A 30 18.63 -18.90 10.49
C THR A 30 18.74 -17.40 10.73
N LEU A 31 17.64 -16.72 11.06
CA LEU A 31 17.67 -15.29 11.33
C LEU A 31 18.50 -14.97 12.60
N VAL A 32 18.45 -15.84 13.60
CA VAL A 32 19.28 -15.70 14.80
C VAL A 32 20.76 -15.83 14.45
N SER A 33 21.14 -16.84 13.66
CA SER A 33 22.54 -17.00 13.21
C SER A 33 23.04 -15.86 12.34
N LEU A 34 22.15 -15.12 11.67
CA LEU A 34 22.45 -13.91 10.91
C LEU A 34 22.46 -12.64 11.77
N GLY A 35 22.11 -12.72 13.06
CA GLY A 35 22.22 -11.61 14.01
C GLY A 35 20.96 -10.78 14.21
N ILE A 36 19.75 -11.27 13.88
CA ILE A 36 18.50 -10.51 14.06
C ILE A 36 18.28 -10.07 15.52
N ALA A 37 18.58 -10.94 16.50
CA ALA A 37 18.43 -10.63 17.93
C ALA A 37 19.49 -9.65 18.46
N ASN A 38 20.56 -9.40 17.71
CA ASN A 38 21.55 -8.37 18.01
C ASN A 38 21.06 -6.96 17.60
N LEU A 39 20.18 -6.90 16.60
CA LEU A 39 19.56 -5.65 16.15
C LEU A 39 18.39 -5.22 17.02
N HIS A 40 17.59 -6.20 17.47
CA HIS A 40 16.35 -5.96 18.22
C HIS A 40 16.18 -7.05 19.29
N PRO A 41 16.05 -6.68 20.57
CA PRO A 41 15.81 -7.65 21.63
C PRO A 41 14.50 -8.40 21.41
N LEU A 42 14.56 -9.72 21.38
CA LEU A 42 13.42 -10.61 21.18
C LEU A 42 13.19 -11.47 22.42
N SER A 43 11.92 -11.63 22.80
CA SER A 43 11.55 -12.50 23.92
C SER A 43 12.01 -13.93 23.67
N SER A 44 12.70 -14.53 24.63
CA SER A 44 13.17 -15.94 24.58
C SER A 44 14.24 -16.24 23.53
N ILE A 45 14.84 -15.23 22.88
CA ILE A 45 15.91 -15.40 21.91
C ILE A 45 17.15 -14.62 22.38
N GLN A 46 18.27 -15.30 22.52
CA GLN A 46 19.54 -14.66 22.88
C GLN A 46 20.25 -14.11 21.63
N PRO A 47 20.94 -12.98 21.73
CA PRO A 47 21.80 -12.48 20.68
C PRO A 47 22.88 -13.51 20.27
N CYS A 48 23.18 -13.58 18.98
CA CYS A 48 24.24 -14.44 18.46
C CYS A 48 25.59 -13.77 18.68
N GLN A 49 26.52 -14.47 19.34
CA GLN A 49 27.87 -13.93 19.62
C GLN A 49 28.75 -13.89 18.36
N THR A 50 28.58 -14.86 17.46
CA THR A 50 29.35 -14.99 16.22
C THR A 50 28.41 -15.10 15.02
N PRO A 51 27.82 -13.98 14.58
CA PRO A 51 26.91 -14.00 13.44
C PRO A 51 27.59 -14.43 12.15
N LEU A 52 26.87 -15.17 11.32
CA LEU A 52 27.35 -15.67 10.02
C LEU A 52 27.37 -14.58 8.93
N GLY A 53 26.84 -13.40 9.21
CA GLY A 53 26.76 -12.29 8.26
C GLY A 53 26.91 -10.93 8.94
N TYR A 54 26.89 -9.90 8.12
CA TYR A 54 26.84 -8.53 8.61
C TYR A 54 25.39 -8.10 8.81
N TYR A 55 25.12 -7.32 9.85
CA TYR A 55 23.81 -6.79 10.16
C TYR A 55 23.91 -5.31 10.54
N THR A 56 22.90 -4.53 10.19
CA THR A 56 22.81 -3.11 10.56
C THR A 56 21.34 -2.65 10.60
N LYS A 57 21.12 -1.49 11.19
CA LYS A 57 19.86 -0.75 11.07
C LYS A 57 20.05 0.40 10.10
N LEU A 58 19.09 0.58 9.21
CA LEU A 58 19.00 1.75 8.35
C LEU A 58 17.96 2.69 8.94
N ILE A 59 18.26 3.99 8.91
CA ILE A 59 17.33 5.04 9.33
C ILE A 59 16.63 5.54 8.06
N GLU A 60 15.31 5.47 8.04
CA GLU A 60 14.51 6.05 6.97
C GLU A 60 14.65 7.56 6.97
N LYS A 61 14.85 8.15 5.80
CA LYS A 61 14.92 9.60 5.57
C LYS A 61 13.68 10.15 4.88
N GLY A 62 12.87 9.27 4.31
CA GLY A 62 11.60 9.62 3.68
C GLY A 62 10.63 10.21 4.67
N VAL A 63 9.83 11.19 4.22
CA VAL A 63 8.85 11.87 5.09
C VAL A 63 7.48 11.22 5.05
N GLY A 64 7.27 10.19 4.24
CA GLY A 64 6.00 9.49 4.06
C GLY A 64 5.93 8.19 4.86
N LYS A 65 4.80 7.95 5.51
CA LYS A 65 4.47 6.65 6.09
C LYS A 65 3.63 5.84 5.10
N ASP A 66 4.24 5.45 4.02
CA ASP A 66 3.59 4.61 3.00
C ASP A 66 4.61 3.64 2.36
N THR A 67 4.09 2.49 1.93
CA THR A 67 4.91 1.41 1.36
C THR A 67 5.69 1.85 0.11
N MET A 68 5.16 2.79 -0.67
CA MET A 68 5.82 3.26 -1.89
C MET A 68 7.08 4.06 -1.57
N SER A 69 6.99 4.98 -0.61
CA SER A 69 8.14 5.77 -0.15
C SER A 69 9.25 4.85 0.37
N GLY A 70 8.90 3.86 1.19
CA GLY A 70 9.87 2.88 1.70
C GLY A 70 10.53 2.06 0.59
N HIS A 71 9.78 1.58 -0.42
CA HIS A 71 10.38 0.87 -1.56
C HIS A 71 11.32 1.75 -2.38
N TYR A 72 10.96 3.01 -2.62
CA TYR A 72 11.83 3.94 -3.33
C TYR A 72 13.12 4.19 -2.57
N GLU A 73 13.03 4.34 -1.24
CA GLU A 73 14.20 4.58 -0.41
C GLU A 73 15.13 3.35 -0.33
N LEU A 74 14.58 2.13 -0.26
CA LEU A 74 15.37 0.89 -0.39
C LEU A 74 16.14 0.81 -1.71
N MET A 75 15.61 1.42 -2.78
CA MET A 75 16.26 1.51 -4.09
C MET A 75 17.13 2.76 -4.25
N GLY A 76 17.39 3.51 -3.18
CA GLY A 76 18.26 4.68 -3.17
C GLY A 76 17.60 6.00 -3.57
N LEU A 77 16.26 6.04 -3.72
CA LEU A 77 15.52 7.25 -4.04
C LEU A 77 14.97 7.91 -2.78
N HIS A 78 15.47 9.08 -2.45
CA HIS A 78 14.95 9.85 -1.32
C HIS A 78 13.65 10.58 -1.69
N VAL A 79 12.53 10.16 -1.07
CA VAL A 79 11.22 10.80 -1.24
C VAL A 79 11.13 12.00 -0.32
N LYS A 80 11.25 13.20 -0.90
CA LYS A 80 11.24 14.48 -0.14
C LYS A 80 9.83 14.96 0.24
N HIS A 81 8.80 14.49 -0.46
CA HIS A 81 7.40 14.87 -0.26
C HIS A 81 6.56 13.61 -0.15
N ALA A 82 5.87 13.45 0.99
CA ALA A 82 4.95 12.33 1.19
C ALA A 82 3.87 12.31 0.11
N PHE A 83 3.53 11.13 -0.35
CA PHE A 83 2.35 10.97 -1.21
C PHE A 83 1.08 11.13 -0.38
N PRO A 84 0.07 11.87 -0.85
CA PRO A 84 -1.20 11.95 -0.16
C PRO A 84 -1.89 10.59 -0.14
N THR A 85 -2.60 10.31 0.95
CA THR A 85 -3.45 9.14 1.08
C THR A 85 -4.91 9.56 1.15
N PHE A 86 -5.80 8.80 0.53
CA PHE A 86 -7.22 9.13 0.43
C PHE A 86 -8.10 8.15 1.22
N THR A 87 -7.59 7.68 2.36
CA THR A 87 -8.21 6.61 3.16
C THR A 87 -9.46 7.04 3.94
N LYS A 88 -9.57 8.33 4.30
CA LYS A 88 -10.67 8.83 5.14
C LYS A 88 -11.96 9.08 4.34
N THR A 89 -11.84 9.68 3.17
CA THR A 89 -13.00 10.19 2.40
C THR A 89 -13.05 9.69 0.96
N GLY A 90 -12.08 8.84 0.55
CA GLY A 90 -11.86 8.55 -0.86
C GLY A 90 -11.24 9.74 -1.60
N PHE A 91 -11.15 9.64 -2.90
CA PHE A 91 -10.62 10.69 -3.77
C PHE A 91 -11.57 11.89 -3.83
N PRO A 92 -11.04 13.12 -4.01
CA PRO A 92 -11.86 14.32 -4.13
C PRO A 92 -12.89 14.22 -5.27
N LYS A 93 -14.07 14.82 -5.07
CA LYS A 93 -15.13 14.83 -6.11
C LYS A 93 -14.64 15.39 -7.44
N SER A 94 -13.80 16.42 -7.41
CA SER A 94 -13.20 17.02 -8.62
C SER A 94 -12.36 16.01 -9.41
N PHE A 95 -11.63 15.13 -8.74
CA PHE A 95 -10.90 14.05 -9.38
C PHE A 95 -11.85 13.03 -10.02
N ILE A 96 -12.85 12.55 -9.27
CA ILE A 96 -13.83 11.56 -9.75
C ILE A 96 -14.56 12.09 -10.98
N GLN A 97 -15.10 13.32 -10.94
CA GLN A 97 -15.78 13.94 -12.08
C GLN A 97 -14.88 14.04 -13.31
N LYS A 98 -13.61 14.35 -13.13
CA LYS A 98 -12.65 14.46 -14.22
C LYS A 98 -12.29 13.08 -14.79
N LEU A 99 -12.20 12.06 -13.94
CA LEU A 99 -12.00 10.69 -14.36
C LEU A 99 -13.18 10.19 -15.18
N GLU A 100 -14.43 10.38 -14.69
CA GLU A 100 -15.67 10.03 -15.40
C GLU A 100 -15.76 10.72 -16.77
N HIS A 101 -15.50 12.03 -16.80
CA HIS A 101 -15.54 12.80 -18.04
C HIS A 101 -14.54 12.29 -19.08
N ARG A 102 -13.33 11.94 -18.66
CA ARG A 102 -12.28 11.51 -19.58
C ARG A 102 -12.39 10.04 -20.00
N THR A 103 -12.87 9.18 -19.11
CA THR A 103 -13.04 7.75 -19.40
C THR A 103 -14.36 7.45 -20.12
N GLY A 104 -15.39 8.26 -19.89
CA GLY A 104 -16.77 8.00 -20.32
C GLY A 104 -17.52 7.02 -19.43
N HIS A 105 -16.90 6.55 -18.35
CA HIS A 105 -17.50 5.62 -17.39
C HIS A 105 -17.83 6.32 -16.07
N ARG A 106 -18.97 5.99 -15.49
CA ARG A 106 -19.32 6.38 -14.14
C ARG A 106 -18.40 5.69 -13.14
N CYS A 107 -18.02 6.37 -12.05
CA CYS A 107 -17.25 5.81 -10.96
C CYS A 107 -18.14 5.45 -9.77
N ILE A 108 -17.98 4.25 -9.24
CA ILE A 108 -18.65 3.76 -8.02
C ILE A 108 -17.61 3.36 -6.98
N GLY A 109 -18.00 3.30 -5.73
CA GLY A 109 -17.13 2.97 -4.58
C GLY A 109 -16.48 4.21 -3.98
N ASN A 110 -15.34 4.63 -4.49
CA ASN A 110 -14.56 5.78 -4.01
C ASN A 110 -14.34 5.82 -2.49
N LYS A 111 -13.85 4.72 -1.94
CA LYS A 111 -13.57 4.55 -0.51
C LYS A 111 -12.31 3.71 -0.27
N ALA A 112 -11.83 3.68 0.96
CA ALA A 112 -10.83 2.71 1.38
C ALA A 112 -11.49 1.34 1.60
N ALA A 113 -10.96 0.30 0.94
CA ALA A 113 -11.49 -1.06 1.04
C ALA A 113 -10.43 -2.11 0.68
N SER A 114 -10.69 -3.37 1.03
CA SER A 114 -9.99 -4.50 0.43
C SER A 114 -10.58 -4.80 -0.96
N GLY A 115 -9.74 -5.35 -1.87
CA GLY A 115 -10.17 -5.64 -3.24
C GLY A 115 -11.28 -6.70 -3.30
N THR A 116 -11.25 -7.69 -2.42
CA THR A 116 -12.27 -8.75 -2.37
C THR A 116 -13.61 -8.21 -1.85
N GLU A 117 -13.57 -7.44 -0.77
CA GLU A 117 -14.78 -6.87 -0.17
C GLU A 117 -15.49 -5.92 -1.14
N ILE A 118 -14.77 -5.03 -1.80
CA ILE A 118 -15.39 -4.05 -2.68
C ILE A 118 -15.95 -4.68 -3.96
N ILE A 119 -15.34 -5.75 -4.46
CA ILE A 119 -15.89 -6.51 -5.59
C ILE A 119 -17.16 -7.25 -5.16
N ASN A 120 -17.18 -7.88 -4.00
CA ASN A 120 -18.39 -8.52 -3.46
C ASN A 120 -19.54 -7.53 -3.27
N GLU A 121 -19.23 -6.29 -2.89
CA GLU A 121 -20.23 -5.24 -2.66
C GLU A 121 -20.76 -4.61 -3.95
N LEU A 122 -19.88 -4.33 -4.91
CA LEU A 122 -20.18 -3.50 -6.08
C LEU A 122 -20.05 -4.22 -7.43
N GLY A 123 -19.61 -5.47 -7.44
CA GLY A 123 -19.36 -6.21 -8.68
C GLY A 123 -20.60 -6.38 -9.55
N GLU A 124 -21.76 -6.69 -8.96
CA GLU A 124 -23.02 -6.79 -9.71
C GLU A 124 -23.47 -5.44 -10.32
N GLU A 125 -23.31 -4.35 -9.56
CA GLU A 125 -23.62 -3.00 -10.08
C GLU A 125 -22.67 -2.65 -11.23
N GLN A 126 -21.40 -2.96 -11.08
CA GLN A 126 -20.39 -2.73 -12.10
C GLN A 126 -20.72 -3.46 -13.41
N ILE A 127 -21.04 -4.75 -13.33
CA ILE A 127 -21.43 -5.57 -14.49
C ILE A 127 -22.67 -4.99 -15.20
N LYS A 128 -23.68 -4.60 -14.44
CA LYS A 128 -24.94 -4.05 -14.97
C LYS A 128 -24.78 -2.67 -15.63
N THR A 129 -23.89 -1.84 -15.09
CA THR A 129 -23.76 -0.42 -15.51
C THR A 129 -22.50 -0.12 -16.29
N ASN A 130 -21.58 -1.07 -16.37
CA ASN A 130 -20.24 -0.89 -16.94
C ASN A 130 -19.47 0.28 -16.29
N ALA A 131 -19.70 0.54 -15.00
CA ALA A 131 -19.02 1.56 -14.22
C ALA A 131 -17.60 1.12 -13.85
N LEU A 132 -16.75 2.06 -13.42
CA LEU A 132 -15.45 1.77 -12.80
C LEU A 132 -15.63 1.65 -11.28
N ILE A 133 -15.22 0.54 -10.67
CA ILE A 133 -15.10 0.49 -9.20
C ILE A 133 -13.78 1.15 -8.83
N VAL A 134 -13.86 2.33 -8.24
CA VAL A 134 -12.70 3.12 -7.78
C VAL A 134 -12.52 2.97 -6.29
N TYR A 135 -11.33 2.64 -5.83
CA TYR A 135 -11.04 2.52 -4.40
C TYR A 135 -9.55 2.74 -4.08
N THR A 136 -9.25 2.86 -2.81
CA THR A 136 -7.88 2.96 -2.29
C THR A 136 -7.65 1.97 -1.15
N SER A 137 -6.43 1.90 -0.67
CA SER A 137 -6.05 1.18 0.55
C SER A 137 -5.21 2.10 1.46
N ALA A 138 -4.56 1.56 2.47
CA ALA A 138 -3.69 2.33 3.36
C ALA A 138 -2.51 3.00 2.65
N ASP A 139 -2.14 2.49 1.47
CA ASP A 139 -1.06 3.06 0.66
C ASP A 139 -1.57 4.21 -0.23
N SER A 140 -0.65 5.01 -0.76
CA SER A 140 -0.94 6.04 -1.75
C SER A 140 -1.16 5.43 -3.14
N VAL A 141 -2.30 4.79 -3.32
CA VAL A 141 -2.67 4.07 -4.54
C VAL A 141 -4.10 4.37 -4.97
N LEU A 142 -4.30 4.43 -6.28
CA LEU A 142 -5.61 4.40 -6.92
C LEU A 142 -5.80 3.02 -7.53
N LYS A 143 -6.88 2.35 -7.17
CA LYS A 143 -7.24 1.03 -7.70
C LYS A 143 -8.53 1.13 -8.47
N ILE A 144 -8.57 0.50 -9.64
CA ILE A 144 -9.73 0.49 -10.53
C ILE A 144 -10.05 -0.96 -10.88
N CYS A 145 -11.26 -1.43 -10.50
CA CYS A 145 -11.76 -2.73 -10.94
C CYS A 145 -12.71 -2.59 -12.11
N GLY A 146 -12.64 -3.57 -13.00
CA GLY A 146 -13.60 -3.80 -14.08
C GLY A 146 -13.71 -5.30 -14.33
N ASN A 147 -14.92 -5.75 -14.66
CA ASN A 147 -15.15 -7.15 -15.03
C ASN A 147 -14.61 -7.42 -16.43
N GLU A 148 -13.88 -8.53 -16.60
CA GLU A 148 -13.21 -8.86 -17.86
C GLU A 148 -14.16 -9.15 -19.00
N GLU A 149 -15.32 -9.72 -18.71
CA GLU A 149 -16.31 -10.09 -19.74
C GLU A 149 -17.12 -8.90 -20.22
N THR A 150 -17.45 -7.94 -19.36
CA THR A 150 -18.32 -6.81 -19.69
C THR A 150 -17.55 -5.57 -20.11
N MET A 151 -16.43 -5.27 -19.48
CA MET A 151 -15.60 -4.10 -19.79
C MET A 151 -14.44 -4.45 -20.74
N GLY A 152 -13.82 -5.62 -20.53
CA GLY A 152 -12.62 -6.02 -21.24
C GLY A 152 -11.35 -5.39 -20.67
N LEU A 153 -10.22 -6.07 -20.85
CA LEU A 153 -8.92 -5.65 -20.29
C LEU A 153 -8.39 -4.37 -20.96
N GLU A 154 -8.56 -4.24 -22.28
CA GLU A 154 -8.07 -3.07 -23.02
C GLU A 154 -8.73 -1.78 -22.52
N GLU A 155 -10.04 -1.81 -22.31
CA GLU A 155 -10.79 -0.65 -21.82
C GLU A 155 -10.41 -0.34 -20.36
N LEU A 156 -10.28 -1.35 -19.51
CA LEU A 156 -9.82 -1.15 -18.13
C LEU A 156 -8.42 -0.51 -18.11
N TYR A 157 -7.49 -0.96 -18.94
CA TYR A 157 -6.15 -0.38 -19.02
C TYR A 157 -6.16 1.03 -19.55
N ARG A 158 -6.96 1.32 -20.60
CA ARG A 158 -7.16 2.70 -21.10
C ARG A 158 -7.64 3.63 -19.98
N CYS A 159 -8.60 3.19 -19.18
CA CYS A 159 -9.08 3.96 -18.02
C CYS A 159 -7.98 4.18 -16.97
N CYS A 160 -7.15 3.17 -16.72
CA CYS A 160 -6.02 3.28 -15.80
C CYS A 160 -4.94 4.24 -16.32
N GLU A 161 -4.65 4.28 -17.60
CA GLU A 161 -3.73 5.25 -18.23
C GLU A 161 -4.24 6.68 -18.07
N ILE A 162 -5.52 6.92 -18.35
CA ILE A 162 -6.17 8.21 -18.10
C ILE A 162 -6.08 8.61 -16.62
N ALA A 163 -6.35 7.67 -15.72
CA ALA A 163 -6.24 7.89 -14.29
C ALA A 163 -4.79 8.23 -13.89
N ARG A 164 -3.80 7.57 -14.50
CA ARG A 164 -2.38 7.84 -14.25
C ARG A 164 -2.01 9.26 -14.69
N GLU A 165 -2.43 9.71 -15.86
CA GLU A 165 -2.21 11.10 -16.31
C GLU A 165 -2.80 12.12 -15.33
N LEU A 166 -3.99 11.87 -14.82
CA LEU A 166 -4.63 12.75 -13.84
C LEU A 166 -3.89 12.78 -12.50
N THR A 167 -3.41 11.61 -12.05
CA THR A 167 -2.71 11.46 -10.76
C THR A 167 -1.23 11.84 -10.83
N MET A 168 -0.72 12.31 -11.96
CA MET A 168 0.59 12.97 -12.03
C MET A 168 0.57 14.42 -11.53
N LYS A 169 -0.61 15.02 -11.35
CA LYS A 169 -0.76 16.38 -10.81
C LYS A 169 -0.62 16.37 -9.30
N ASP A 170 -0.01 17.41 -8.75
CA ASP A 170 0.35 17.49 -7.33
C ASP A 170 -0.84 17.34 -6.38
N GLU A 171 -1.99 17.90 -6.72
CA GLU A 171 -3.22 17.84 -5.91
C GLU A 171 -3.83 16.43 -5.79
N TRP A 172 -3.58 15.55 -6.79
CA TRP A 172 -4.12 14.19 -6.85
C TRP A 172 -3.02 13.12 -6.96
N LYS A 173 -1.80 13.50 -6.71
CA LYS A 173 -0.65 12.64 -6.90
C LYS A 173 -0.73 11.39 -6.04
N VAL A 174 -0.69 10.23 -6.67
CA VAL A 174 -0.55 8.94 -6.00
C VAL A 174 0.69 8.21 -6.48
N GLY A 175 1.20 7.33 -5.65
CA GLY A 175 2.38 6.54 -5.97
C GLY A 175 2.18 5.66 -7.20
N ARG A 176 0.99 5.09 -7.37
CA ARG A 176 0.64 4.24 -8.53
C ARG A 176 -0.86 4.12 -8.75
N VAL A 177 -1.21 3.74 -9.98
CA VAL A 177 -2.53 3.29 -10.38
C VAL A 177 -2.47 1.79 -10.64
N ILE A 178 -3.45 1.04 -10.16
CA ILE A 178 -3.50 -0.43 -10.26
C ILE A 178 -4.81 -0.84 -10.92
N ALA A 179 -4.72 -1.50 -12.07
CA ALA A 179 -5.84 -2.21 -12.66
C ALA A 179 -6.13 -3.49 -11.87
N ARG A 180 -7.39 -3.74 -11.57
CA ARG A 180 -7.89 -4.92 -10.87
C ARG A 180 -8.99 -5.58 -11.70
N PRO A 181 -8.64 -6.33 -12.76
CA PRO A 181 -9.62 -7.15 -13.48
C PRO A 181 -10.20 -8.24 -12.58
N TYR A 182 -11.45 -8.64 -12.83
CA TYR A 182 -12.10 -9.76 -12.16
C TYR A 182 -13.11 -10.44 -13.09
N THR A 183 -13.42 -11.68 -12.82
CA THR A 183 -14.40 -12.52 -13.51
C THR A 183 -15.58 -12.86 -12.62
#